data_4d45a51fee16c71bddbafdd54d1f4959
#
_entry.id   4d45a51fee16c71bddbafdd54d1f4959
#
_cell.length_a   1.000
_cell.length_b   1.000
_cell.length_c   1.000
_cell.angle_alpha   90.00
_cell.angle_beta   90.00
_cell.angle_gamma   90.00
#
_symmetry.space_group_name_H-M   'P 1'
#
loop_
_entity.id
_entity.type
_entity.pdbx_description
1 polymer ?
#
loop_
_entity_poly.entity_id
_entity_poly.type
_entity_poly.pdbx_seq_one_letter_code
_entity_poly.pdbx_strand_id
1 'polypeptide(L)'
;YILPVQYPTGVIKEHMAVRTQAGLFDVSHMGEVLCEGKDALANLQMLLTNNFDNMVDGQARYSPMCKENGGTVDDLIVYKKSEEHYFIVVNAANKDKDFQWMLDHQFGDVTFTDVSDRWAQLALQGPKAMEILRKLTEEACIPKKYYHAVFGAEVAGIPCIVSKTGYTGEDGVELYLDSSNAEKMWDILLENGKEEGLIPCGLGARDTLRMEASMPLYGHEMDDEVSPLETGLGFAVKMAKENFIGKAALEANEGQKRQRIGLKVTGRGIIR
;
A
#
# COMPACT_ATOMS: atom_id res chain seq x y z
N TYR A 1 -9.00 12.83 -8.78
CA TYR A 1 -9.47 11.56 -9.34
C TYR A 1 -10.94 11.33 -9.05
N ILE A 2 -11.69 10.78 -10.02
CA ILE A 2 -13.06 10.30 -9.86
C ILE A 2 -13.01 8.80 -10.08
N LEU A 3 -13.05 8.03 -9.00
CA LEU A 3 -13.02 6.57 -9.06
C LEU A 3 -14.40 6.00 -8.74
N PRO A 4 -14.84 4.93 -9.43
CA PRO A 4 -16.12 4.31 -9.16
C PRO A 4 -16.12 3.60 -7.81
N VAL A 5 -17.23 3.73 -7.07
CA VAL A 5 -17.47 2.89 -5.89
C VAL A 5 -17.67 1.44 -6.31
N GLN A 6 -18.36 1.23 -7.44
CA GLN A 6 -18.58 -0.06 -8.07
C GLN A 6 -18.75 0.08 -9.58
N TYR A 7 -18.47 -0.99 -10.31
CA TYR A 7 -18.81 -1.13 -11.72
C TYR A 7 -20.23 -1.74 -11.87
N PRO A 8 -20.77 -1.87 -13.10
CA PRO A 8 -22.11 -2.44 -13.32
C PRO A 8 -22.34 -3.84 -12.71
N THR A 9 -21.26 -4.58 -12.46
CA THR A 9 -21.29 -5.89 -11.81
C THR A 9 -21.72 -5.84 -10.34
N GLY A 10 -21.47 -4.72 -9.67
CA GLY A 10 -21.81 -4.47 -8.27
C GLY A 10 -20.80 -5.04 -7.27
N VAL A 11 -20.70 -4.39 -6.09
CA VAL A 11 -19.69 -4.66 -5.05
C VAL A 11 -19.59 -6.14 -4.69
N ILE A 12 -20.70 -6.86 -4.52
CA ILE A 12 -20.67 -8.26 -4.10
C ILE A 12 -19.99 -9.15 -5.15
N LYS A 13 -20.30 -8.95 -6.44
CA LYS A 13 -19.68 -9.74 -7.51
C LYS A 13 -18.22 -9.39 -7.70
N GLU A 14 -17.87 -8.12 -7.58
CA GLU A 14 -16.49 -7.65 -7.63
C GLU A 14 -15.66 -8.26 -6.49
N HIS A 15 -16.16 -8.19 -5.27
CA HIS A 15 -15.55 -8.83 -4.10
C HIS A 15 -15.34 -10.34 -4.33
N MET A 16 -16.37 -11.04 -4.77
CA MET A 16 -16.31 -12.49 -5.00
C MET A 16 -15.37 -12.86 -6.16
N ALA A 17 -15.26 -12.03 -7.20
CA ALA A 17 -14.29 -12.24 -8.26
C ALA A 17 -12.85 -12.21 -7.73
N VAL A 18 -12.53 -11.28 -6.85
CA VAL A 18 -11.21 -11.23 -6.21
C VAL A 18 -10.95 -12.46 -5.34
N ARG A 19 -11.96 -12.97 -4.63
CA ARG A 19 -11.82 -14.18 -3.79
C ARG A 19 -11.69 -15.47 -4.60
N THR A 20 -12.30 -15.55 -5.78
CA THR A 20 -12.42 -16.83 -6.51
C THR A 20 -11.72 -16.85 -7.87
N GLN A 21 -11.42 -15.69 -8.43
CA GLN A 21 -10.84 -15.50 -9.76
C GLN A 21 -9.77 -14.40 -9.75
N ALA A 22 -10.09 -13.22 -10.28
CA ALA A 22 -9.25 -12.04 -10.23
C ALA A 22 -10.08 -10.75 -10.36
N GLY A 23 -9.59 -9.69 -9.73
CA GLY A 23 -10.10 -8.33 -9.88
C GLY A 23 -8.99 -7.36 -10.23
N LEU A 24 -9.34 -6.35 -11.02
CA LEU A 24 -8.45 -5.25 -11.39
C LEU A 24 -8.97 -3.95 -10.78
N PHE A 25 -8.12 -3.27 -10.02
CA PHE A 25 -8.42 -1.99 -9.38
C PHE A 25 -7.55 -0.89 -9.96
N ASP A 26 -8.15 0.23 -10.30
CA ASP A 26 -7.43 1.49 -10.44
C ASP A 26 -7.28 2.11 -9.05
N VAL A 27 -6.03 2.25 -8.61
CA VAL A 27 -5.66 2.87 -7.34
C VAL A 27 -4.67 4.02 -7.54
N SER A 28 -4.67 4.61 -8.74
CA SER A 28 -3.82 5.74 -9.13
C SER A 28 -4.10 7.04 -8.35
N HIS A 29 -5.05 7.02 -7.43
CA HIS A 29 -5.31 8.12 -6.50
C HIS A 29 -4.31 8.17 -5.33
N MET A 30 -3.56 7.09 -5.11
CA MET A 30 -2.51 7.04 -4.09
C MET A 30 -1.43 8.11 -4.37
N GLY A 31 -0.59 8.38 -3.39
CA GLY A 31 0.54 9.29 -3.56
C GLY A 31 1.85 8.53 -3.61
N GLU A 32 2.77 9.02 -4.45
CA GLU A 32 4.12 8.47 -4.61
C GLU A 32 5.16 9.54 -4.32
N VAL A 33 6.07 9.23 -3.39
CA VAL A 33 7.16 10.12 -2.98
C VAL A 33 8.50 9.42 -3.17
N LEU A 34 9.44 10.10 -3.81
CA LEU A 34 10.85 9.67 -3.81
C LEU A 34 11.54 10.20 -2.56
N CYS A 35 12.35 9.36 -1.93
CA CYS A 35 13.26 9.73 -0.85
C CYS A 35 14.68 9.35 -1.29
N GLU A 36 15.52 10.37 -1.52
CA GLU A 36 16.83 10.20 -2.16
C GLU A 36 17.91 10.96 -1.42
N GLY A 37 19.09 10.36 -1.29
CA GLY A 37 20.26 10.97 -0.66
C GLY A 37 20.94 10.06 0.36
N LYS A 38 22.11 10.48 0.83
CA LYS A 38 22.94 9.69 1.77
C LYS A 38 22.27 9.47 3.11
N ASP A 39 21.44 10.42 3.54
CA ASP A 39 20.72 10.36 4.81
C ASP A 39 19.27 9.85 4.64
N ALA A 40 18.91 9.30 3.46
CA ALA A 40 17.57 8.78 3.19
C ALA A 40 17.17 7.70 4.21
N LEU A 41 18.02 6.70 4.45
CA LEU A 41 17.76 5.65 5.45
C LEU A 41 17.58 6.22 6.85
N ALA A 42 18.42 7.18 7.27
CA ALA A 42 18.33 7.80 8.59
C ALA A 42 17.00 8.57 8.77
N ASN A 43 16.55 9.27 7.72
CA ASN A 43 15.24 9.93 7.72
C ASN A 43 14.09 8.95 7.82
N LEU A 44 14.11 7.86 7.03
CA LEU A 44 13.08 6.80 7.12
C LEU A 44 13.05 6.15 8.50
N GLN A 45 14.22 5.93 9.11
CA GLN A 45 14.30 5.41 10.47
C GLN A 45 13.71 6.36 11.53
N MET A 46 13.83 7.67 11.34
CA MET A 46 13.28 8.66 12.28
C MET A 46 11.78 8.87 12.05
N LEU A 47 11.33 8.95 10.81
CA LEU A 47 9.94 9.22 10.45
C LEU A 47 9.00 8.04 10.75
N LEU A 48 9.49 6.79 10.63
CA LEU A 48 8.67 5.60 10.54
C LEU A 48 8.93 4.64 11.70
N THR A 49 7.88 3.96 12.15
CA THR A 49 7.95 3.08 13.32
C THR A 49 8.64 1.74 13.04
N ASN A 50 8.65 1.27 11.77
CA ASN A 50 9.32 0.03 11.40
C ASN A 50 10.84 0.23 11.24
N ASN A 51 11.61 -0.87 11.20
CA ASN A 51 13.06 -0.83 11.01
C ASN A 51 13.42 -1.07 9.54
N PHE A 52 14.24 -0.18 8.96
CA PHE A 52 14.63 -0.21 7.55
C PHE A 52 16.10 -0.61 7.32
N ASP A 53 16.91 -0.78 8.38
CA ASP A 53 18.36 -1.05 8.28
C ASP A 53 18.72 -2.28 7.45
N ASN A 54 17.92 -3.33 7.52
CA ASN A 54 18.22 -4.60 6.88
C ASN A 54 17.41 -4.88 5.60
N MET A 55 16.87 -3.84 4.98
CA MET A 55 16.19 -3.99 3.69
C MET A 55 17.22 -4.27 2.58
N VAL A 56 16.89 -5.24 1.74
CA VAL A 56 17.60 -5.50 0.48
C VAL A 56 16.93 -4.76 -0.68
N ASP A 57 17.66 -4.51 -1.75
CA ASP A 57 17.10 -3.87 -2.95
C ASP A 57 15.92 -4.67 -3.50
N GLY A 58 14.88 -3.98 -3.91
CA GLY A 58 13.60 -4.56 -4.30
C GLY A 58 12.67 -4.93 -3.14
N GLN A 59 13.11 -4.87 -1.89
CA GLN A 59 12.22 -5.15 -0.75
C GLN A 59 11.27 -3.98 -0.50
N ALA A 60 10.02 -4.31 -0.17
CA ALA A 60 9.02 -3.36 0.34
C ALA A 60 8.86 -3.54 1.86
N ARG A 61 8.50 -2.47 2.57
CA ARG A 61 8.19 -2.53 3.99
C ARG A 61 7.06 -1.58 4.36
N TYR A 62 6.02 -2.13 4.97
CA TYR A 62 4.92 -1.38 5.52
C TYR A 62 5.31 -0.76 6.87
N SER A 63 4.89 0.46 7.12
CA SER A 63 5.13 1.14 8.39
C SER A 63 4.08 2.20 8.68
N PRO A 64 3.59 2.29 9.90
CA PRO A 64 2.98 3.51 10.41
C PRO A 64 4.00 4.65 10.52
N MET A 65 3.49 5.88 10.39
CA MET A 65 4.13 7.15 10.69
C MET A 65 3.37 7.81 11.84
N CYS A 66 4.06 8.19 12.92
CA CYS A 66 3.43 8.67 14.14
C CYS A 66 3.73 10.14 14.41
N LYS A 67 2.83 10.78 15.17
CA LYS A 67 3.06 12.04 15.85
C LYS A 67 3.83 11.82 17.15
N GLU A 68 4.32 12.90 17.74
CA GLU A 68 5.02 12.88 19.03
C GLU A 68 4.15 12.34 20.16
N ASN A 69 2.82 12.51 20.10
CA ASN A 69 1.86 11.99 21.07
C ASN A 69 1.56 10.49 20.90
N GLY A 70 2.12 9.84 19.86
CA GLY A 70 1.92 8.44 19.53
C GLY A 70 0.70 8.15 18.66
N GLY A 71 -0.10 9.16 18.32
CA GLY A 71 -1.17 9.04 17.33
C GLY A 71 -0.61 8.81 15.91
N THR A 72 -1.42 8.26 15.02
CA THR A 72 -0.99 7.89 13.68
C THR A 72 -1.15 9.07 12.71
N VAL A 73 -0.05 9.52 12.10
CA VAL A 73 -0.10 10.48 10.99
C VAL A 73 -0.67 9.82 9.76
N ASP A 74 -0.13 8.66 9.39
CA ASP A 74 -0.61 7.77 8.33
C ASP A 74 0.11 6.42 8.39
N ASP A 75 -0.30 5.50 7.51
CA ASP A 75 0.42 4.26 7.22
C ASP A 75 0.81 4.21 5.73
N LEU A 76 1.96 3.65 5.45
CA LEU A 76 2.57 3.71 4.13
C LEU A 76 3.43 2.49 3.82
N ILE A 77 3.82 2.36 2.55
CA ILE A 77 4.77 1.34 2.10
C ILE A 77 6.02 2.02 1.54
N VAL A 78 7.19 1.57 2.00
CA VAL A 78 8.49 1.99 1.50
C VAL A 78 9.12 0.87 0.70
N TYR A 79 9.55 1.17 -0.53
CA TYR A 79 10.30 0.28 -1.41
C TYR A 79 11.76 0.73 -1.46
N LYS A 80 12.70 -0.16 -1.19
CA LYS A 80 14.11 0.11 -1.37
C LYS A 80 14.51 -0.17 -2.82
N LYS A 81 14.84 0.88 -3.57
CA LYS A 81 15.38 0.75 -4.92
C LYS A 81 16.89 0.51 -4.92
N SER A 82 17.60 1.24 -4.07
CA SER A 82 19.02 1.10 -3.79
C SER A 82 19.35 1.72 -2.44
N GLU A 83 20.63 1.77 -2.08
CA GLU A 83 21.05 2.24 -0.77
C GLU A 83 20.61 3.69 -0.45
N GLU A 84 20.62 4.57 -1.43
CA GLU A 84 20.28 6.00 -1.28
C GLU A 84 18.95 6.38 -1.96
N HIS A 85 18.14 5.38 -2.45
CA HIS A 85 16.93 5.66 -3.22
C HIS A 85 15.78 4.78 -2.75
N TYR A 86 14.72 5.43 -2.30
CA TYR A 86 13.48 4.78 -1.84
C TYR A 86 12.28 5.37 -2.57
N PHE A 87 11.29 4.52 -2.82
CA PHE A 87 10.00 4.87 -3.38
C PHE A 87 8.95 4.61 -2.30
N ILE A 88 8.19 5.64 -1.94
CA ILE A 88 7.22 5.62 -0.84
C ILE A 88 5.83 5.77 -1.43
N VAL A 89 4.90 4.93 -1.01
CA VAL A 89 3.49 5.02 -1.41
C VAL A 89 2.65 5.36 -0.19
N VAL A 90 1.92 6.48 -0.28
CA VAL A 90 1.10 7.06 0.79
C VAL A 90 -0.39 7.04 0.43
N ASN A 91 -1.25 7.12 1.45
CA ASN A 91 -2.68 7.12 1.25
C ASN A 91 -3.19 8.38 0.54
N ALA A 92 -4.11 8.19 -0.39
CA ALA A 92 -4.63 9.23 -1.27
C ALA A 92 -5.15 10.49 -0.55
N ALA A 93 -5.95 10.29 0.50
CA ALA A 93 -6.56 11.40 1.25
C ALA A 93 -5.54 12.20 2.06
N ASN A 94 -4.38 11.62 2.34
CA ASN A 94 -3.36 12.18 3.22
C ASN A 94 -2.09 12.61 2.48
N LYS A 95 -1.96 12.36 1.17
CA LYS A 95 -0.71 12.55 0.43
C LYS A 95 -0.03 13.90 0.66
N ASP A 96 -0.80 14.99 0.64
CA ASP A 96 -0.25 16.35 0.85
C ASP A 96 0.20 16.54 2.30
N LYS A 97 -0.58 16.04 3.27
CA LYS A 97 -0.24 16.05 4.70
C LYS A 97 1.02 15.23 4.97
N ASP A 98 1.11 14.03 4.42
CA ASP A 98 2.23 13.13 4.63
C ASP A 98 3.51 13.66 3.99
N PHE A 99 3.41 14.18 2.77
CA PHE A 99 4.53 14.83 2.11
C PHE A 99 5.03 16.04 2.91
N GLN A 100 4.12 16.89 3.39
CA GLN A 100 4.51 18.03 4.23
C GLN A 100 5.14 17.57 5.55
N TRP A 101 4.61 16.51 6.18
CA TRP A 101 5.21 15.92 7.38
C TRP A 101 6.64 15.45 7.15
N MET A 102 6.91 14.80 6.02
CA MET A 102 8.26 14.38 5.63
C MET A 102 9.20 15.59 5.46
N LEU A 103 8.72 16.67 4.81
CA LEU A 103 9.50 17.89 4.63
C LEU A 103 9.81 18.61 5.95
N ASP A 104 8.84 18.67 6.86
CA ASP A 104 8.98 19.36 8.14
C ASP A 104 9.99 18.66 9.08
N HIS A 105 10.19 17.35 8.88
CA HIS A 105 11.05 16.53 9.73
C HIS A 105 12.33 16.03 9.03
N GLN A 106 12.57 16.45 7.77
CA GLN A 106 13.78 16.05 7.05
C GLN A 106 15.04 16.67 7.66
N PHE A 107 16.13 15.92 7.57
CA PHE A 107 17.45 16.40 8.02
C PHE A 107 18.59 15.80 7.17
N GLY A 108 19.75 16.49 7.18
CA GLY A 108 20.95 16.02 6.47
C GLY A 108 20.85 16.11 4.94
N ASP A 109 21.51 15.19 4.26
CA ASP A 109 21.58 15.10 2.80
C ASP A 109 20.48 14.16 2.29
N VAL A 110 19.24 14.66 2.25
CA VAL A 110 18.06 13.95 1.75
C VAL A 110 17.16 14.90 0.97
N THR A 111 16.48 14.36 -0.03
CA THR A 111 15.43 15.07 -0.78
C THR A 111 14.19 14.19 -0.85
N PHE A 112 13.05 14.73 -0.43
CA PHE A 112 11.74 14.16 -0.70
C PHE A 112 11.13 14.88 -1.89
N THR A 113 10.62 14.11 -2.87
CA THR A 113 10.00 14.66 -4.08
C THR A 113 8.66 13.98 -4.31
N ASP A 114 7.58 14.75 -4.32
CA ASP A 114 6.27 14.25 -4.76
C ASP A 114 6.29 14.03 -6.26
N VAL A 115 6.04 12.80 -6.66
CA VAL A 115 5.99 12.36 -8.07
C VAL A 115 4.65 11.74 -8.45
N SER A 116 3.64 11.90 -7.61
CA SER A 116 2.33 11.23 -7.73
C SER A 116 1.67 11.46 -9.10
N ASP A 117 1.78 12.65 -9.68
CA ASP A 117 1.16 12.97 -10.98
C ASP A 117 1.80 12.21 -12.16
N ARG A 118 2.99 11.65 -11.97
CA ARG A 118 3.72 10.89 -13.00
C ARG A 118 3.34 9.42 -13.02
N TRP A 119 2.77 8.91 -11.93
CA TRP A 119 2.51 7.50 -11.74
C TRP A 119 1.03 7.17 -11.82
N ALA A 120 0.75 6.02 -12.39
CA ALA A 120 -0.51 5.31 -12.21
C ALA A 120 -0.22 4.02 -11.46
N GLN A 121 -1.16 3.62 -10.63
CA GLN A 121 -1.08 2.38 -9.85
C GLN A 121 -2.30 1.50 -10.15
N LEU A 122 -2.06 0.31 -10.68
CA LEU A 122 -3.08 -0.70 -10.94
C LEU A 122 -2.83 -1.91 -10.05
N ALA A 123 -3.87 -2.40 -9.37
CA ALA A 123 -3.78 -3.59 -8.53
C ALA A 123 -4.53 -4.76 -9.18
N LEU A 124 -3.78 -5.80 -9.56
CA LEU A 124 -4.29 -7.08 -10.09
C LEU A 124 -4.26 -8.11 -8.96
N GLN A 125 -5.43 -8.48 -8.45
CA GLN A 125 -5.58 -9.24 -7.21
C GLN A 125 -6.50 -10.45 -7.37
N GLY A 126 -6.19 -11.53 -6.66
CA GLY A 126 -6.99 -12.76 -6.63
C GLY A 126 -6.18 -14.00 -7.02
N PRO A 127 -6.74 -15.21 -6.82
CA PRO A 127 -6.02 -16.47 -7.05
C PRO A 127 -5.53 -16.68 -8.49
N LYS A 128 -6.14 -16.00 -9.46
CA LYS A 128 -5.75 -16.05 -10.88
C LYS A 128 -4.85 -14.89 -11.32
N ALA A 129 -4.57 -13.92 -10.45
CA ALA A 129 -3.81 -12.73 -10.79
C ALA A 129 -2.42 -13.05 -11.36
N MET A 130 -1.71 -13.99 -10.74
CA MET A 130 -0.37 -14.38 -11.18
C MET A 130 -0.38 -15.15 -12.51
N GLU A 131 -1.45 -15.89 -12.82
CA GLU A 131 -1.63 -16.58 -14.09
C GLU A 131 -1.80 -15.56 -15.23
N ILE A 132 -2.60 -14.52 -15.00
CA ILE A 132 -2.80 -13.42 -15.95
C ILE A 132 -1.49 -12.67 -16.19
N LEU A 133 -0.79 -12.31 -15.12
CA LEU A 133 0.46 -11.56 -15.22
C LEU A 133 1.52 -12.31 -16.05
N ARG A 134 1.67 -13.61 -15.86
CA ARG A 134 2.62 -14.46 -16.61
C ARG A 134 2.39 -14.52 -18.11
N LYS A 135 1.19 -14.21 -18.58
CA LYS A 135 0.92 -14.07 -20.03
C LYS A 135 1.53 -12.82 -20.62
N LEU A 136 1.83 -11.81 -19.80
CA LEU A 136 2.17 -10.46 -20.21
C LEU A 136 3.61 -10.04 -19.89
N THR A 137 4.34 -10.85 -19.12
CA THR A 137 5.71 -10.53 -18.74
C THR A 137 6.55 -11.77 -18.53
N GLU A 138 7.87 -11.57 -18.54
CA GLU A 138 8.82 -12.62 -18.22
C GLU A 138 8.90 -12.92 -16.71
N GLU A 139 9.24 -14.14 -16.34
CA GLU A 139 9.33 -14.56 -14.92
C GLU A 139 10.35 -13.71 -14.11
N ALA A 140 11.37 -13.15 -14.77
CA ALA A 140 12.35 -12.27 -14.14
C ALA A 140 11.74 -10.93 -13.67
N CYS A 141 10.63 -10.51 -14.27
CA CYS A 141 9.88 -9.30 -13.91
C CYS A 141 8.88 -9.53 -12.77
N ILE A 142 8.73 -10.79 -12.32
CA ILE A 142 7.77 -11.16 -11.27
C ILE A 142 8.49 -11.33 -9.94
N PRO A 143 8.13 -10.55 -8.89
CA PRO A 143 8.72 -10.71 -7.57
C PRO A 143 8.42 -12.09 -6.98
N LYS A 144 9.45 -12.80 -6.49
CA LYS A 144 9.32 -14.17 -5.95
C LYS A 144 8.72 -14.22 -4.55
N LYS A 145 8.79 -13.11 -3.81
CA LYS A 145 8.36 -13.03 -2.41
C LYS A 145 7.38 -11.89 -2.21
N TYR A 146 6.46 -12.05 -1.27
CA TYR A 146 5.64 -10.95 -0.77
C TYR A 146 6.51 -9.80 -0.24
N TYR A 147 6.01 -8.59 -0.37
CA TYR A 147 6.73 -7.36 -0.02
C TYR A 147 8.09 -7.25 -0.73
N HIS A 148 8.12 -7.65 -2.01
CA HIS A 148 9.22 -7.38 -2.92
C HIS A 148 8.69 -6.81 -4.24
N ALA A 149 9.51 -6.00 -4.87
CA ALA A 149 9.24 -5.38 -6.16
C ALA A 149 10.41 -5.58 -7.12
N VAL A 150 10.12 -5.59 -8.41
CA VAL A 150 11.10 -5.52 -9.50
C VAL A 150 10.99 -4.15 -10.12
N PHE A 151 12.03 -3.33 -9.93
CA PHE A 151 12.18 -2.04 -10.58
C PHE A 151 12.66 -2.24 -12.01
N GLY A 152 12.12 -1.46 -12.95
CA GLY A 152 12.47 -1.58 -14.37
C GLY A 152 11.95 -2.85 -15.03
N ALA A 153 10.91 -3.44 -14.47
CA ALA A 153 10.16 -4.52 -15.11
C ALA A 153 9.42 -3.99 -16.34
N GLU A 154 9.02 -4.91 -17.21
CA GLU A 154 8.22 -4.62 -18.39
C GLU A 154 7.02 -5.58 -18.44
N VAL A 155 5.81 -5.04 -18.53
CA VAL A 155 4.57 -5.81 -18.67
C VAL A 155 3.90 -5.40 -19.97
N ALA A 156 3.70 -6.35 -20.88
CA ALA A 156 3.17 -6.12 -22.23
C ALA A 156 3.91 -5.01 -23.01
N GLY A 157 5.23 -4.92 -22.85
CA GLY A 157 6.06 -3.88 -23.48
C GLY A 157 5.94 -2.50 -22.82
N ILE A 158 5.33 -2.38 -21.66
CA ILE A 158 5.20 -1.13 -20.91
C ILE A 158 6.11 -1.18 -19.68
N PRO A 159 7.08 -0.24 -19.57
CA PRO A 159 7.94 -0.15 -18.38
C PRO A 159 7.13 0.12 -17.12
N CYS A 160 7.42 -0.62 -16.05
CA CYS A 160 6.74 -0.46 -14.77
C CYS A 160 7.59 -0.97 -13.59
N ILE A 161 7.11 -0.74 -12.38
CA ILE A 161 7.51 -1.46 -11.18
C ILE A 161 6.44 -2.52 -10.93
N VAL A 162 6.83 -3.77 -10.80
CA VAL A 162 5.93 -4.86 -10.42
C VAL A 162 6.17 -5.18 -8.96
N SER A 163 5.18 -5.00 -8.12
CA SER A 163 5.27 -5.26 -6.68
C SER A 163 4.34 -6.39 -6.26
N LYS A 164 4.86 -7.34 -5.49
CA LYS A 164 4.04 -8.40 -4.88
C LYS A 164 3.47 -7.91 -3.56
N THR A 165 2.55 -6.98 -3.67
CA THR A 165 1.78 -6.32 -2.60
C THR A 165 0.30 -6.27 -2.99
N GLY A 166 -0.54 -5.84 -2.07
CA GLY A 166 -1.97 -5.68 -2.29
C GLY A 166 -2.71 -5.36 -0.99
N TYR A 167 -3.99 -5.07 -1.13
CA TYR A 167 -4.87 -4.65 -0.02
C TYR A 167 -6.17 -5.46 0.00
N THR A 168 -6.07 -6.75 -0.31
CA THR A 168 -7.25 -7.62 -0.48
C THR A 168 -7.21 -8.88 0.37
N GLY A 169 -6.04 -9.26 0.86
CA GLY A 169 -5.82 -10.55 1.52
C GLY A 169 -5.61 -11.72 0.54
N GLU A 170 -5.73 -11.48 -0.77
CA GLU A 170 -5.45 -12.46 -1.82
C GLU A 170 -4.05 -12.27 -2.42
N ASP A 171 -3.58 -13.27 -3.16
CA ASP A 171 -2.37 -13.14 -3.97
C ASP A 171 -2.58 -12.14 -5.10
N GLY A 172 -1.50 -11.49 -5.53
CA GLY A 172 -1.56 -10.52 -6.60
C GLY A 172 -0.35 -9.61 -6.65
N VAL A 173 -0.48 -8.59 -7.49
CA VAL A 173 0.55 -7.57 -7.69
C VAL A 173 -0.08 -6.18 -7.79
N GLU A 174 0.77 -5.19 -7.52
CA GLU A 174 0.53 -3.80 -7.85
C GLU A 174 1.55 -3.37 -8.91
N LEU A 175 1.05 -2.70 -9.95
CA LEU A 175 1.83 -2.21 -11.08
C LEU A 175 1.89 -0.70 -10.99
N TYR A 176 3.10 -0.15 -10.87
CA TYR A 176 3.33 1.30 -10.92
C TYR A 176 3.95 1.61 -12.28
N LEU A 177 3.33 2.49 -13.05
CA LEU A 177 3.73 2.81 -14.40
C LEU A 177 3.52 4.30 -14.69
N ASP A 178 4.13 4.80 -15.77
CA ASP A 178 3.90 6.17 -16.21
C ASP A 178 2.41 6.40 -16.48
N SER A 179 1.85 7.47 -15.92
CA SER A 179 0.40 7.75 -15.97
C SER A 179 -0.16 7.82 -17.40
N SER A 180 0.66 8.17 -18.40
CA SER A 180 0.25 8.18 -19.82
C SER A 180 -0.03 6.79 -20.38
N ASN A 181 0.42 5.73 -19.74
CA ASN A 181 0.18 4.34 -20.12
C ASN A 181 -0.94 3.65 -19.32
N ALA A 182 -1.58 4.34 -18.39
CA ALA A 182 -2.56 3.75 -17.48
C ALA A 182 -3.73 3.07 -18.21
N GLU A 183 -4.38 3.80 -19.12
CA GLU A 183 -5.51 3.30 -19.91
C GLU A 183 -5.10 2.08 -20.76
N LYS A 184 -3.96 2.18 -21.44
CA LYS A 184 -3.45 1.08 -22.26
C LYS A 184 -3.18 -0.18 -21.43
N MET A 185 -2.55 -0.04 -20.26
CA MET A 185 -2.27 -1.17 -19.37
C MET A 185 -3.58 -1.78 -18.83
N TRP A 186 -4.52 -0.94 -18.43
CA TRP A 186 -5.83 -1.36 -17.97
C TRP A 186 -6.55 -2.25 -19.00
N ASP A 187 -6.61 -1.79 -20.25
CA ASP A 187 -7.27 -2.53 -21.33
C ASP A 187 -6.56 -3.84 -21.66
N ILE A 188 -5.22 -3.84 -21.68
CA ILE A 188 -4.42 -5.05 -21.91
C ILE A 188 -4.68 -6.08 -20.81
N LEU A 189 -4.70 -5.68 -19.54
CA LEU A 189 -4.95 -6.58 -18.41
C LEU A 189 -6.36 -7.18 -18.50
N LEU A 190 -7.39 -6.36 -18.73
CA LEU A 190 -8.76 -6.84 -18.85
C LEU A 190 -8.94 -7.78 -20.02
N GLU A 191 -8.34 -7.48 -21.19
CA GLU A 191 -8.44 -8.34 -22.38
C GLU A 191 -7.80 -9.71 -22.13
N ASN A 192 -6.59 -9.74 -21.57
CA ASN A 192 -5.84 -10.98 -21.37
C ASN A 192 -6.28 -11.76 -20.12
N GLY A 193 -7.03 -11.14 -19.24
CA GLY A 193 -7.59 -11.79 -18.04
C GLY A 193 -9.03 -12.31 -18.20
N LYS A 194 -9.65 -12.17 -19.37
CA LYS A 194 -11.05 -12.57 -19.59
C LYS A 194 -11.30 -14.05 -19.29
N GLU A 195 -10.42 -14.92 -19.72
CA GLU A 195 -10.57 -16.37 -19.55
C GLU A 195 -10.41 -16.77 -18.07
N GLU A 196 -9.62 -16.02 -17.29
CA GLU A 196 -9.44 -16.20 -15.86
C GLU A 196 -10.56 -15.54 -15.03
N GLY A 197 -11.50 -14.90 -15.69
CA GLY A 197 -12.63 -14.21 -15.05
C GLY A 197 -12.27 -12.88 -14.43
N LEU A 198 -11.23 -12.21 -14.92
CA LEU A 198 -10.85 -10.87 -14.48
C LEU A 198 -11.96 -9.87 -14.78
N ILE A 199 -12.35 -9.12 -13.76
CA ILE A 199 -13.29 -8.01 -13.90
C ILE A 199 -12.75 -6.75 -13.23
N PRO A 200 -13.19 -5.55 -13.69
CA PRO A 200 -12.90 -4.31 -12.99
C PRO A 200 -13.61 -4.27 -11.64
N CYS A 201 -12.92 -3.76 -10.63
CA CYS A 201 -13.40 -3.66 -9.25
C CYS A 201 -13.26 -2.23 -8.73
N GLY A 202 -14.30 -1.73 -8.07
CA GLY A 202 -14.34 -0.39 -7.51
C GLY A 202 -13.93 -0.33 -6.04
N LEU A 203 -13.96 0.89 -5.49
CA LEU A 203 -13.54 1.17 -4.11
C LEU A 203 -14.40 0.46 -3.06
N GLY A 204 -15.68 0.16 -3.37
CA GLY A 204 -16.54 -0.60 -2.47
C GLY A 204 -16.06 -2.04 -2.27
N ALA A 205 -15.63 -2.71 -3.34
CA ALA A 205 -15.02 -4.04 -3.23
C ALA A 205 -13.66 -3.97 -2.51
N ARG A 206 -12.83 -2.96 -2.81
CA ARG A 206 -11.57 -2.71 -2.09
C ARG A 206 -11.80 -2.62 -0.58
N ASP A 207 -12.79 -1.87 -0.15
CA ASP A 207 -13.10 -1.67 1.28
C ASP A 207 -13.60 -2.96 1.95
N THR A 208 -14.50 -3.71 1.33
CA THR A 208 -14.99 -4.97 1.90
C THR A 208 -13.89 -6.05 1.96
N LEU A 209 -13.02 -6.11 0.96
CA LEU A 209 -11.89 -7.06 0.90
C LEU A 209 -10.85 -6.78 1.99
N ARG A 210 -10.41 -5.52 2.13
CA ARG A 210 -9.44 -5.12 3.15
C ARG A 210 -9.96 -5.37 4.56
N MET A 211 -11.25 -5.11 4.78
CA MET A 211 -11.89 -5.29 6.08
C MET A 211 -11.95 -6.78 6.46
N GLU A 212 -12.31 -7.68 5.54
CA GLU A 212 -12.24 -9.13 5.78
C GLU A 212 -10.82 -9.61 6.05
N ALA A 213 -9.82 -9.03 5.37
CA ALA A 213 -8.41 -9.33 5.59
C ALA A 213 -7.85 -8.68 6.87
N SER A 214 -8.68 -7.94 7.62
CA SER A 214 -8.28 -7.21 8.83
C SER A 214 -7.18 -6.16 8.57
N MET A 215 -7.14 -5.58 7.40
CA MET A 215 -6.24 -4.48 7.06
C MET A 215 -6.90 -3.15 7.46
N PRO A 216 -6.26 -2.32 8.29
CA PRO A 216 -6.81 -1.04 8.70
C PRO A 216 -6.77 -0.02 7.55
N LEU A 217 -7.60 1.01 7.68
CA LEU A 217 -7.65 2.17 6.80
C LEU A 217 -7.58 3.43 7.65
N TYR A 218 -6.66 4.34 7.31
CA TYR A 218 -6.59 5.64 7.95
C TYR A 218 -7.91 6.42 7.79
N GLY A 219 -8.35 7.08 8.85
CA GLY A 219 -9.64 7.74 8.91
C GLY A 219 -10.81 6.84 9.34
N HIS A 220 -10.56 5.52 9.50
CA HIS A 220 -11.51 4.54 10.01
C HIS A 220 -11.02 3.92 11.31
N GLU A 221 -10.01 3.05 11.24
CA GLU A 221 -9.43 2.41 12.41
C GLU A 221 -8.26 3.18 13.01
N MET A 222 -7.67 4.10 12.27
CA MET A 222 -6.52 4.93 12.68
C MET A 222 -6.79 6.40 12.40
N ASP A 223 -6.27 7.24 13.27
CA ASP A 223 -6.26 8.70 13.12
C ASP A 223 -5.18 9.32 14.02
N ASP A 224 -5.17 10.64 14.09
CA ASP A 224 -4.22 11.46 14.87
C ASP A 224 -4.22 11.17 16.39
N GLU A 225 -5.27 10.52 16.91
CA GLU A 225 -5.48 10.22 18.34
C GLU A 225 -5.37 8.72 18.63
N VAL A 226 -5.32 7.88 17.60
CA VAL A 226 -5.26 6.41 17.70
C VAL A 226 -3.87 5.94 17.37
N SER A 227 -3.23 5.23 18.31
CA SER A 227 -1.89 4.69 18.08
C SER A 227 -1.92 3.43 17.20
N PRO A 228 -0.85 3.13 16.45
CA PRO A 228 -0.76 1.91 15.64
C PRO A 228 -0.82 0.64 16.51
N LEU A 229 -0.52 0.72 17.80
CA LEU A 229 -0.63 -0.41 18.73
C LEU A 229 -2.09 -0.77 19.00
N GLU A 230 -2.98 0.22 19.08
CA GLU A 230 -4.42 0.02 19.30
C GLU A 230 -5.11 -0.62 18.07
N THR A 231 -4.52 -0.47 16.89
CA THR A 231 -5.07 -1.01 15.63
C THR A 231 -4.49 -2.36 15.22
N GLY A 232 -3.67 -2.96 16.09
CA GLY A 232 -3.05 -4.26 15.82
C GLY A 232 -1.83 -4.21 14.89
N LEU A 233 -1.25 -3.03 14.69
CA LEU A 233 -0.06 -2.83 13.85
C LEU A 233 1.26 -2.98 14.62
N GLY A 234 1.24 -3.56 15.82
CA GLY A 234 2.43 -3.78 16.62
C GLY A 234 3.55 -4.53 15.91
N PHE A 235 3.23 -5.35 14.91
CA PHE A 235 4.23 -6.02 14.07
C PHE A 235 5.11 -5.05 13.28
N ALA A 236 4.60 -3.85 12.97
CA ALA A 236 5.29 -2.79 12.23
C ALA A 236 5.86 -1.68 13.14
N VAL A 237 5.68 -1.80 14.48
CA VAL A 237 6.26 -0.88 15.47
C VAL A 237 7.47 -1.56 16.10
N LYS A 238 8.69 -1.07 15.79
CA LYS A 238 9.94 -1.67 16.24
C LYS A 238 10.54 -0.89 17.41
N MET A 239 10.04 -1.16 18.61
CA MET A 239 10.47 -0.50 19.85
C MET A 239 11.96 -0.68 20.16
N ALA A 240 12.61 -1.70 19.57
CA ALA A 240 14.06 -1.91 19.70
C ALA A 240 14.92 -0.93 18.88
N LYS A 241 14.33 -0.13 18.00
CA LYS A 241 15.05 0.98 17.33
C LYS A 241 15.53 1.99 18.36
N GLU A 242 16.64 2.66 18.08
CA GLU A 242 17.17 3.69 18.96
C GLU A 242 16.16 4.83 19.16
N ASN A 243 15.62 5.36 18.07
CA ASN A 243 14.59 6.39 18.13
C ASN A 243 13.70 6.40 16.87
N PHE A 244 12.51 6.98 17.01
CA PHE A 244 11.61 7.42 15.94
C PHE A 244 10.55 8.36 16.54
N ILE A 245 9.92 9.18 15.72
CA ILE A 245 8.87 10.11 16.17
C ILE A 245 7.71 9.33 16.77
N GLY A 246 7.32 9.69 18.01
CA GLY A 246 6.26 9.03 18.76
C GLY A 246 6.72 7.88 19.66
N LYS A 247 7.99 7.43 19.58
CA LYS A 247 8.48 6.29 20.36
C LYS A 247 8.21 6.44 21.86
N ALA A 248 8.59 7.57 22.45
CA ALA A 248 8.42 7.79 23.89
C ALA A 248 6.94 7.74 24.34
N ALA A 249 6.04 8.25 23.53
CA ALA A 249 4.60 8.19 23.80
C ALA A 249 4.06 6.76 23.70
N LEU A 250 4.52 6.00 22.71
CA LEU A 250 4.14 4.59 22.55
C LEU A 250 4.68 3.72 23.69
N GLU A 251 5.90 3.99 24.20
CA GLU A 251 6.48 3.34 25.37
C GLU A 251 5.70 3.66 26.64
N ALA A 252 5.30 4.92 26.83
CA ALA A 252 4.53 5.36 28.00
C ALA A 252 3.10 4.81 28.02
N ASN A 253 2.53 4.47 26.86
CA ASN A 253 1.20 3.90 26.72
C ASN A 253 1.21 2.36 26.89
N GLU A 254 1.76 1.86 28.01
CA GLU A 254 1.74 0.42 28.35
C GLU A 254 0.33 -0.17 28.53
N GLY A 255 -0.72 0.66 28.51
CA GLY A 255 -2.12 0.24 28.55
C GLY A 255 -2.85 0.68 27.29
N GLN A 256 -2.94 -0.19 26.28
CA GLN A 256 -3.80 0.02 25.13
C GLN A 256 -5.24 0.30 25.61
N LYS A 257 -5.72 1.53 25.41
CA LYS A 257 -7.08 1.93 25.82
C LYS A 257 -8.16 1.30 24.92
N ARG A 258 -7.80 0.92 23.70
CA ARG A 258 -8.70 0.35 22.68
C ARG A 258 -8.05 -0.89 22.07
N GLN A 259 -8.89 -1.79 21.61
CA GLN A 259 -8.46 -2.98 20.92
C GLN A 259 -9.40 -3.22 19.74
N ARG A 260 -8.84 -3.46 18.57
CA ARG A 260 -9.60 -3.88 17.41
C ARG A 260 -10.14 -5.30 17.61
N ILE A 261 -11.44 -5.48 17.40
CA ILE A 261 -12.10 -6.76 17.48
C ILE A 261 -12.87 -7.08 16.21
N GLY A 262 -12.98 -8.36 15.87
CA GLY A 262 -13.84 -8.84 14.80
C GLY A 262 -15.26 -9.08 15.33
N LEU A 263 -16.26 -8.67 14.56
CA LEU A 263 -17.68 -8.93 14.85
C LEU A 263 -18.31 -9.73 13.71
N LYS A 264 -19.08 -10.75 14.08
CA LYS A 264 -19.89 -11.52 13.14
C LYS A 264 -21.36 -11.13 13.27
N VAL A 265 -21.93 -10.62 12.18
CA VAL A 265 -23.37 -10.34 12.13
C VAL A 265 -24.14 -11.65 12.12
N THR A 266 -24.99 -11.87 13.10
CA THR A 266 -25.82 -13.10 13.22
C THR A 266 -27.29 -12.87 12.89
N GLY A 267 -27.72 -11.60 12.74
CA GLY A 267 -29.08 -11.18 12.43
C GLY A 267 -29.18 -10.47 11.07
N ARG A 268 -30.41 -10.02 10.76
CA ARG A 268 -30.66 -9.14 9.60
C ARG A 268 -30.41 -7.69 10.02
N GLY A 269 -29.61 -6.98 9.26
CA GLY A 269 -29.34 -5.55 9.47
C GLY A 269 -27.98 -5.15 8.95
N ILE A 270 -27.78 -3.84 8.82
CA ILE A 270 -26.50 -3.22 8.48
C ILE A 270 -25.92 -2.68 9.80
N ILE A 271 -24.69 -3.08 10.12
CA ILE A 271 -23.93 -2.46 11.22
C ILE A 271 -23.38 -1.12 10.70
N ARG A 272 -23.61 -0.06 11.45
CA ARG A 272 -23.07 1.27 11.21
C ARG A 272 -22.31 1.74 12.44
#